data_2600e58f7d90dc44c23b942af0385015
#
_entry.id   2600e58f7d90dc44c23b942af0385015
#
_cell.length_a   1.000
_cell.length_b   1.000
_cell.length_c   1.000
_cell.angle_alpha   90.00
_cell.angle_beta   90.00
_cell.angle_gamma   90.00
#
_symmetry.space_group_name_H-M   'P 1'
#
loop_
_entity.id
_entity.type
_entity.pdbx_description
1 polymer ?
#
loop_
_entity_poly.entity_id
_entity_poly.type
_entity_poly.pdbx_seq_one_letter_code
_entity_poly.pdbx_strand_id
1 'polypeptide(L)'
;MAGELQASGLATVLADLLTPAEEQLDARTGRLRFDVGLLAARVMALTDWVVEYRPTAGLPVGLFGASTGAAAALVAAAQRPGPVAAVVSRGGRPDLAGEYLRSVVQPALLIVGARDTAVIELNRKAMRRLRGEARLEVIAGASHLFSEPGALELVARLARDWFTRYLKPGSDERRA
;
A
#
# COMPACT_ATOMS: atom_id res chain seq x y z
N MET A 1 -0.66 5.81 12.53
CA MET A 1 -1.11 5.59 11.14
C MET A 1 -2.62 5.43 11.05
N ALA A 2 -3.22 4.29 11.49
CA ALA A 2 -4.67 4.07 11.37
C ALA A 2 -5.51 5.21 11.99
N GLY A 3 -5.19 5.65 13.20
CA GLY A 3 -5.90 6.77 13.84
C GLY A 3 -5.89 8.08 13.06
N GLU A 4 -4.81 8.38 12.31
CA GLU A 4 -4.74 9.56 11.45
C GLU A 4 -5.71 9.45 10.25
N LEU A 5 -5.82 8.25 9.67
CA LEU A 5 -6.76 7.99 8.59
C LEU A 5 -8.21 8.03 9.09
N GLN A 6 -8.48 7.42 10.24
CA GLN A 6 -9.80 7.42 10.86
C GLN A 6 -10.27 8.83 11.24
N ALA A 7 -9.38 9.66 11.77
CA ALA A 7 -9.67 11.06 12.07
C ALA A 7 -10.06 11.88 10.82
N SER A 8 -9.72 11.38 9.63
CA SER A 8 -10.07 11.99 8.33
C SER A 8 -11.30 11.36 7.67
N GLY A 9 -12.06 10.54 8.42
CA GLY A 9 -13.28 9.91 7.92
C GLY A 9 -13.07 8.63 7.10
N LEU A 10 -11.86 8.06 7.11
CA LEU A 10 -11.56 6.82 6.40
C LEU A 10 -11.75 5.61 7.32
N ALA A 11 -12.52 4.63 6.89
CA ALA A 11 -12.54 3.32 7.54
C ALA A 11 -11.18 2.61 7.33
N THR A 12 -10.70 1.87 8.33
CA THR A 12 -9.42 1.17 8.25
C THR A 12 -9.56 -0.30 8.64
N VAL A 13 -8.92 -1.17 7.87
CA VAL A 13 -8.72 -2.58 8.20
C VAL A 13 -7.23 -2.82 8.32
N LEU A 14 -6.80 -3.42 9.42
CA LEU A 14 -5.42 -3.81 9.68
C LEU A 14 -5.34 -5.33 9.59
N ALA A 15 -4.38 -5.84 8.84
CA ALA A 15 -4.18 -7.26 8.68
C ALA A 15 -2.70 -7.62 8.68
N ASP A 16 -2.35 -8.62 9.47
CA ASP A 16 -1.08 -9.31 9.33
C ASP A 16 -1.17 -10.28 8.15
N LEU A 17 -0.18 -10.22 7.27
CA LEU A 17 -0.18 -11.03 6.05
C LEU A 17 0.37 -12.45 6.25
N LEU A 18 0.93 -12.74 7.40
CA LEU A 18 1.33 -14.08 7.83
C LEU A 18 0.52 -14.48 9.06
N THR A 19 0.15 -15.75 9.13
CA THR A 19 -0.44 -16.31 10.34
C THR A 19 0.64 -16.45 11.43
N PRO A 20 0.29 -16.57 12.72
CA PRO A 20 1.28 -16.76 13.79
C PRO A 20 2.21 -17.96 13.57
N ALA A 21 1.70 -19.05 13.00
CA ALA A 21 2.51 -20.24 12.68
C ALA A 21 3.49 -19.95 11.53
N GLU A 22 3.06 -19.20 10.53
CA GLU A 22 3.91 -18.79 9.42
C GLU A 22 4.97 -17.77 9.84
N GLU A 23 4.65 -16.85 10.76
CA GLU A 23 5.63 -15.93 11.33
C GLU A 23 6.73 -16.69 12.09
N GLN A 24 6.37 -17.70 12.88
CA GLN A 24 7.34 -18.56 13.55
C GLN A 24 8.24 -19.31 12.56
N LEU A 25 7.68 -19.79 11.46
CA LEU A 25 8.45 -20.42 10.39
C LEU A 25 9.34 -19.41 9.68
N ASP A 26 8.80 -18.23 9.37
CA ASP A 26 9.50 -17.17 8.67
C ASP A 26 10.63 -16.57 9.51
N ALA A 27 10.47 -16.46 10.82
CA ALA A 27 11.54 -16.05 11.73
C ALA A 27 12.81 -16.90 11.61
N ARG A 28 12.66 -18.19 11.24
CA ARG A 28 13.77 -19.15 11.04
C ARG A 28 14.27 -19.18 9.61
N THR A 29 13.39 -18.97 8.64
CA THR A 29 13.70 -19.19 7.21
C THR A 29 13.84 -17.92 6.41
N GLY A 30 13.17 -16.84 6.80
CA GLY A 30 13.09 -15.57 6.08
C GLY A 30 12.39 -15.67 4.71
N ARG A 31 11.69 -16.76 4.41
CA ARG A 31 11.16 -17.05 3.07
C ARG A 31 9.78 -16.46 2.82
N LEU A 32 8.86 -16.58 3.79
CA LEU A 32 7.46 -16.24 3.58
C LEU A 32 7.24 -14.71 3.46
N ARG A 33 8.02 -13.91 4.19
CA ARG A 33 7.98 -12.45 4.07
C ARG A 33 8.37 -11.94 2.68
N PHE A 34 9.06 -12.74 1.87
CA PHE A 34 9.43 -12.44 0.50
C PHE A 34 8.59 -13.18 -0.54
N ASP A 35 7.66 -14.03 -0.11
CA ASP A 35 6.69 -14.67 -1.01
C ASP A 35 5.58 -13.67 -1.37
N VAL A 36 5.88 -12.80 -2.33
CA VAL A 36 4.95 -11.76 -2.77
C VAL A 36 3.66 -12.35 -3.36
N GLY A 37 3.73 -13.55 -3.94
CA GLY A 37 2.55 -14.26 -4.44
C GLY A 37 1.57 -14.60 -3.32
N LEU A 38 2.07 -15.20 -2.23
CA LEU A 38 1.29 -15.49 -1.03
C LEU A 38 0.70 -14.21 -0.41
N LEU A 39 1.57 -13.21 -0.19
CA LEU A 39 1.15 -11.95 0.43
C LEU A 39 0.09 -11.22 -0.41
N ALA A 40 0.27 -11.17 -1.73
CA ALA A 40 -0.69 -10.53 -2.64
C ALA A 40 -2.03 -11.27 -2.68
N ALA A 41 -2.02 -12.62 -2.67
CA ALA A 41 -3.26 -13.40 -2.61
C ALA A 41 -4.09 -13.04 -1.37
N ARG A 42 -3.46 -12.82 -0.23
CA ARG A 42 -4.13 -12.39 1.02
C ARG A 42 -4.65 -10.95 0.96
N VAL A 43 -3.87 -10.04 0.38
CA VAL A 43 -4.35 -8.65 0.17
C VAL A 43 -5.56 -8.65 -0.76
N MET A 44 -5.55 -9.47 -1.83
CA MET A 44 -6.70 -9.58 -2.73
C MET A 44 -7.92 -10.16 -2.03
N ALA A 45 -7.76 -11.25 -1.27
CA ALA A 45 -8.86 -11.85 -0.51
C ALA A 45 -9.47 -10.86 0.51
N LEU A 46 -8.60 -10.08 1.19
CA LEU A 46 -9.06 -9.04 2.10
C LEU A 46 -9.77 -7.90 1.36
N THR A 47 -9.28 -7.52 0.18
CA THR A 47 -9.93 -6.51 -0.67
C THR A 47 -11.31 -6.97 -1.11
N ASP A 48 -11.43 -8.21 -1.60
CA ASP A 48 -12.69 -8.82 -2.02
C ASP A 48 -13.68 -8.87 -0.83
N TRP A 49 -13.21 -9.28 0.36
CA TRP A 49 -14.04 -9.27 1.59
C TRP A 49 -14.53 -7.87 1.95
N VAL A 50 -13.66 -6.84 1.92
CA VAL A 50 -14.04 -5.45 2.23
C VAL A 50 -15.11 -4.92 1.29
N VAL A 51 -15.04 -5.30 0.01
CA VAL A 51 -16.03 -4.89 -1.02
C VAL A 51 -17.40 -5.53 -0.79
N GLU A 52 -17.42 -6.77 -0.28
CA GLU A 52 -18.65 -7.51 -0.01
C GLU A 52 -19.25 -7.21 1.37
N TYR A 53 -18.44 -6.75 2.32
CA TYR A 53 -18.86 -6.46 3.68
C TYR A 53 -19.81 -5.26 3.72
N ARG A 54 -21.09 -5.48 4.11
CA ARG A 54 -22.17 -4.47 4.04
C ARG A 54 -21.80 -3.07 4.52
N PRO A 55 -21.09 -2.88 5.65
CA PRO A 55 -20.72 -1.54 6.12
C PRO A 55 -19.74 -0.79 5.22
N THR A 56 -18.97 -1.50 4.37
CA THR A 56 -17.97 -0.91 3.46
C THR A 56 -18.29 -1.15 1.99
N ALA A 57 -19.37 -1.84 1.69
CA ALA A 57 -19.80 -2.12 0.31
C ALA A 57 -20.01 -0.81 -0.47
N GLY A 58 -19.40 -0.76 -1.66
CA GLY A 58 -19.47 0.42 -2.53
C GLY A 58 -18.47 1.53 -2.19
N LEU A 59 -17.68 1.40 -1.12
CA LEU A 59 -16.61 2.34 -0.83
C LEU A 59 -15.35 2.01 -1.67
N PRO A 60 -14.65 3.02 -2.18
CA PRO A 60 -13.35 2.80 -2.84
C PRO A 60 -12.31 2.32 -1.83
N VAL A 61 -11.47 1.38 -2.23
CA VAL A 61 -10.45 0.78 -1.38
C VAL A 61 -9.08 1.43 -1.62
N GLY A 62 -8.42 1.86 -0.55
CA GLY A 62 -7.01 2.26 -0.56
C GLY A 62 -6.14 1.17 0.05
N LEU A 63 -5.03 0.83 -0.61
CA LEU A 63 -4.07 -0.15 -0.10
C LEU A 63 -2.84 0.57 0.47
N PHE A 64 -2.53 0.32 1.75
CA PHE A 64 -1.30 0.78 2.39
C PHE A 64 -0.40 -0.42 2.68
N GLY A 65 0.78 -0.47 2.07
CA GLY A 65 1.75 -1.52 2.30
C GLY A 65 3.10 -1.00 2.75
N ALA A 66 3.80 -1.78 3.59
CA ALA A 66 5.16 -1.50 4.02
C ALA A 66 6.12 -2.60 3.58
N SER A 67 7.37 -2.25 3.22
CA SER A 67 8.40 -3.20 2.79
C SER A 67 7.87 -4.15 1.70
N THR A 68 7.90 -5.46 1.91
CA THR A 68 7.36 -6.48 0.98
C THR A 68 5.83 -6.39 0.84
N GLY A 69 5.12 -5.95 1.89
CA GLY A 69 3.67 -5.69 1.83
C GLY A 69 3.30 -4.60 0.81
N ALA A 70 4.22 -3.68 0.48
CA ALA A 70 4.00 -2.71 -0.58
C ALA A 70 4.00 -3.36 -1.97
N ALA A 71 4.85 -4.35 -2.20
CA ALA A 71 4.80 -5.14 -3.44
C ALA A 71 3.49 -5.92 -3.56
N ALA A 72 3.05 -6.56 -2.46
CA ALA A 72 1.78 -7.26 -2.40
C ALA A 72 0.58 -6.33 -2.70
N ALA A 73 0.58 -5.11 -2.15
CA ALA A 73 -0.43 -4.10 -2.42
C ALA A 73 -0.45 -3.68 -3.90
N LEU A 74 0.71 -3.50 -4.54
CA LEU A 74 0.81 -3.16 -5.96
C LEU A 74 0.32 -4.32 -6.86
N VAL A 75 0.67 -5.57 -6.53
CA VAL A 75 0.14 -6.74 -7.25
C VAL A 75 -1.38 -6.83 -7.11
N ALA A 76 -1.90 -6.65 -5.89
CA ALA A 76 -3.34 -6.65 -5.65
C ALA A 76 -4.06 -5.52 -6.43
N ALA A 77 -3.50 -4.31 -6.44
CA ALA A 77 -4.03 -3.19 -7.21
C ALA A 77 -4.08 -3.50 -8.72
N ALA A 78 -3.02 -4.11 -9.26
CA ALA A 78 -2.98 -4.51 -10.66
C ALA A 78 -4.05 -5.57 -11.02
N GLN A 79 -4.36 -6.46 -10.08
CA GLN A 79 -5.31 -7.56 -10.28
C GLN A 79 -6.75 -7.24 -9.81
N ARG A 80 -6.95 -6.14 -9.10
CA ARG A 80 -8.26 -5.63 -8.62
C ARG A 80 -8.44 -4.16 -9.02
N PRO A 81 -8.35 -3.83 -10.33
CA PRO A 81 -8.39 -2.43 -10.78
C PRO A 81 -9.73 -1.74 -10.52
N GLY A 82 -10.82 -2.50 -10.35
CA GLY A 82 -12.15 -1.95 -10.09
C GLY A 82 -12.28 -1.37 -8.67
N PRO A 83 -12.10 -2.17 -7.62
CA PRO A 83 -12.28 -1.71 -6.24
C PRO A 83 -11.11 -0.89 -5.70
N VAL A 84 -9.88 -1.16 -6.12
CA VAL A 84 -8.72 -0.43 -5.61
C VAL A 84 -8.57 0.91 -6.32
N ALA A 85 -8.68 2.00 -5.55
CA ALA A 85 -8.64 3.37 -6.07
C ALA A 85 -7.27 4.06 -5.86
N ALA A 86 -6.47 3.65 -4.88
CA ALA A 86 -5.15 4.23 -4.63
C ALA A 86 -4.24 3.28 -3.85
N VAL A 87 -2.92 3.48 -3.99
CA VAL A 87 -1.89 2.73 -3.25
C VAL A 87 -0.94 3.68 -2.55
N VAL A 88 -0.56 3.34 -1.32
CA VAL A 88 0.55 3.98 -0.58
C VAL A 88 1.55 2.90 -0.19
N SER A 89 2.81 3.14 -0.52
CA SER A 89 3.96 2.29 -0.21
C SER A 89 4.88 3.02 0.77
N ARG A 90 5.13 2.45 1.93
CA ARG A 90 6.08 2.99 2.92
C ARG A 90 7.33 2.11 3.01
N GLY A 91 8.51 2.67 2.72
CA GLY A 91 9.78 1.91 2.71
C GLY A 91 9.65 0.64 1.85
N GLY A 92 8.86 0.73 0.78
CA GLY A 92 8.43 -0.43 0.03
C GLY A 92 9.48 -1.00 -0.90
N ARG A 93 9.31 -2.28 -1.23
CA ARG A 93 10.04 -3.03 -2.25
C ARG A 93 9.16 -3.23 -3.49
N PRO A 94 8.76 -2.12 -4.18
CA PRO A 94 7.88 -2.21 -5.36
C PRO A 94 8.49 -3.02 -6.50
N ASP A 95 9.82 -3.13 -6.55
CA ASP A 95 10.55 -3.97 -7.50
C ASP A 95 10.11 -5.43 -7.46
N LEU A 96 9.72 -5.94 -6.29
CA LEU A 96 9.25 -7.31 -6.09
C LEU A 96 7.87 -7.57 -6.71
N ALA A 97 7.10 -6.53 -7.09
CA ALA A 97 5.86 -6.69 -7.84
C ALA A 97 6.11 -7.07 -9.32
N GLY A 98 7.37 -7.05 -9.78
CA GLY A 98 7.78 -7.58 -11.07
C GLY A 98 7.01 -6.95 -12.25
N GLU A 99 6.50 -7.79 -13.15
CA GLU A 99 5.78 -7.33 -14.34
C GLU A 99 4.40 -6.72 -14.02
N TYR A 100 3.82 -6.99 -12.85
CA TYR A 100 2.55 -6.40 -12.44
C TYR A 100 2.59 -4.87 -12.38
N LEU A 101 3.78 -4.26 -12.16
CA LEU A 101 3.92 -2.80 -12.15
C LEU A 101 3.34 -2.15 -13.41
N ARG A 102 3.46 -2.80 -14.57
CA ARG A 102 2.94 -2.29 -15.84
C ARG A 102 1.42 -2.33 -15.96
N SER A 103 0.76 -3.00 -15.04
CA SER A 103 -0.71 -3.12 -14.98
C SER A 103 -1.32 -2.27 -13.86
N VAL A 104 -0.51 -1.62 -13.02
CA VAL A 104 -0.99 -0.71 -11.99
C VAL A 104 -1.40 0.61 -12.64
N VAL A 105 -2.68 0.88 -12.66
CA VAL A 105 -3.29 2.11 -13.21
C VAL A 105 -3.73 3.07 -12.12
N GLN A 106 -3.76 2.62 -10.87
CA GLN A 106 -4.13 3.42 -9.72
C GLN A 106 -3.04 4.42 -9.36
N PRO A 107 -3.42 5.60 -8.84
CA PRO A 107 -2.48 6.52 -8.23
C PRO A 107 -1.67 5.84 -7.12
N ALA A 108 -0.35 5.97 -7.16
CA ALA A 108 0.56 5.35 -6.21
C ALA A 108 1.52 6.36 -5.57
N LEU A 109 1.51 6.43 -4.24
CA LEU A 109 2.47 7.21 -3.45
C LEU A 109 3.53 6.29 -2.89
N LEU A 110 4.79 6.55 -3.24
CA LEU A 110 5.95 5.82 -2.75
C LEU A 110 6.69 6.70 -1.73
N ILE A 111 6.79 6.26 -0.47
CA ILE A 111 7.42 7.01 0.61
C ILE A 111 8.67 6.25 1.06
N VAL A 112 9.83 6.88 1.01
CA VAL A 112 11.12 6.24 1.35
C VAL A 112 11.94 7.15 2.27
N GLY A 113 12.66 6.57 3.23
CA GLY A 113 13.58 7.31 4.07
C GLY A 113 14.84 7.73 3.30
N ALA A 114 15.34 8.95 3.51
CA ALA A 114 16.50 9.47 2.80
C ALA A 114 17.80 8.68 3.08
N ARG A 115 17.86 7.95 4.21
CA ARG A 115 19.01 7.09 4.56
C ARG A 115 18.96 5.72 3.87
N ASP A 116 17.83 5.37 3.25
CA ASP A 116 17.64 4.09 2.56
C ASP A 116 17.88 4.24 1.05
N THR A 117 19.11 4.61 0.69
CA THR A 117 19.50 4.99 -0.67
C THR A 117 19.24 3.88 -1.69
N ALA A 118 19.47 2.62 -1.32
CA ALA A 118 19.22 1.48 -2.19
C ALA A 118 17.71 1.36 -2.52
N VAL A 119 16.83 1.52 -1.53
CA VAL A 119 15.38 1.44 -1.71
C VAL A 119 14.87 2.66 -2.50
N ILE A 120 15.48 3.85 -2.34
CA ILE A 120 15.15 5.01 -3.19
C ILE A 120 15.31 4.66 -4.67
N GLU A 121 16.44 4.07 -5.05
CA GLU A 121 16.69 3.70 -6.46
C GLU A 121 15.73 2.61 -6.97
N LEU A 122 15.37 1.63 -6.13
CA LEU A 122 14.37 0.63 -6.48
C LEU A 122 12.99 1.28 -6.71
N ASN A 123 12.60 2.23 -5.86
CA ASN A 123 11.34 2.96 -6.00
C ASN A 123 11.34 3.85 -7.24
N ARG A 124 12.43 4.55 -7.56
CA ARG A 124 12.56 5.33 -8.81
C ARG A 124 12.42 4.45 -10.06
N LYS A 125 13.02 3.27 -10.06
CA LYS A 125 12.90 2.31 -11.16
C LYS A 125 11.48 1.77 -11.31
N ALA A 126 10.84 1.41 -10.20
CA ALA A 126 9.48 0.90 -10.19
C ALA A 126 8.48 1.99 -10.63
N MET A 127 8.63 3.22 -10.15
CA MET A 127 7.77 4.35 -10.52
C MET A 127 7.69 4.57 -12.03
N ARG A 128 8.80 4.40 -12.76
CA ARG A 128 8.81 4.51 -14.23
C ARG A 128 8.03 3.42 -14.97
N ARG A 129 7.65 2.35 -14.26
CA ARG A 129 6.89 1.22 -14.82
C ARG A 129 5.40 1.29 -14.49
N LEU A 130 5.01 2.09 -13.50
CA LEU A 130 3.61 2.32 -13.17
C LEU A 130 2.92 3.09 -14.29
N ARG A 131 1.67 2.76 -14.57
CA ARG A 131 0.86 3.43 -15.60
C ARG A 131 0.02 4.57 -15.04
N GLY A 132 -0.37 4.47 -13.78
CA GLY A 132 -1.09 5.53 -13.08
C GLY A 132 -0.19 6.67 -12.65
N GLU A 133 -0.80 7.71 -12.08
CA GLU A 133 -0.06 8.79 -11.42
C GLU A 133 0.84 8.19 -10.33
N ALA A 134 2.12 8.53 -10.33
CA ALA A 134 3.06 8.03 -9.34
C ALA A 134 3.87 9.18 -8.75
N ARG A 135 3.97 9.21 -7.41
CA ARG A 135 4.74 10.22 -6.67
C ARG A 135 5.71 9.53 -5.72
N LEU A 136 6.96 10.01 -5.69
CA LEU A 136 7.98 9.58 -4.75
C LEU A 136 8.26 10.70 -3.75
N GLU A 137 8.08 10.39 -2.47
CA GLU A 137 8.42 11.26 -1.34
C GLU A 137 9.60 10.67 -0.59
N VAL A 138 10.67 11.46 -0.47
CA VAL A 138 11.89 11.07 0.26
C VAL A 138 11.93 11.85 1.56
N ILE A 139 11.77 11.15 2.69
CA ILE A 139 11.71 11.76 4.02
C ILE A 139 13.13 12.04 4.53
N ALA A 140 13.47 13.31 4.64
CA ALA A 140 14.79 13.74 5.12
C ALA A 140 15.12 13.14 6.49
N GLY A 141 16.32 12.59 6.63
CA GLY A 141 16.83 12.02 7.88
C GLY A 141 16.22 10.68 8.29
N ALA A 142 15.16 10.20 7.63
CA ALA A 142 14.52 8.93 7.99
C ALA A 142 15.28 7.71 7.47
N SER A 143 15.30 6.65 8.29
CA SER A 143 15.78 5.31 7.96
C SER A 143 14.67 4.47 7.30
N HIS A 144 14.98 3.20 7.00
CA HIS A 144 14.00 2.24 6.45
C HIS A 144 12.76 2.05 7.33
N LEU A 145 12.94 2.05 8.64
CA LEU A 145 11.85 1.81 9.60
C LEU A 145 11.11 3.08 10.01
N PHE A 146 11.61 4.27 9.63
CA PHE A 146 11.04 5.56 10.02
C PHE A 146 10.95 5.70 11.55
N SER A 147 11.95 5.20 12.27
CA SER A 147 12.01 5.22 13.74
C SER A 147 12.40 6.59 14.31
N GLU A 148 12.82 7.52 13.46
CA GLU A 148 13.20 8.86 13.87
C GLU A 148 11.96 9.67 14.29
N PRO A 149 12.11 10.55 15.32
CA PRO A 149 10.99 11.37 15.79
C PRO A 149 10.30 12.14 14.68
N GLY A 150 8.98 12.07 14.60
CA GLY A 150 8.17 12.76 13.60
C GLY A 150 8.13 12.10 12.21
N ALA A 151 8.95 11.08 11.95
CA ALA A 151 9.01 10.45 10.63
C ALA A 151 7.71 9.65 10.29
N LEU A 152 7.23 8.84 11.23
CA LEU A 152 5.97 8.10 11.05
C LEU A 152 4.74 9.00 11.01
N GLU A 153 4.75 10.09 11.75
CA GLU A 153 3.69 11.11 11.71
C GLU A 153 3.65 11.79 10.33
N LEU A 154 4.81 12.08 9.74
CA LEU A 154 4.88 12.64 8.38
C LEU A 154 4.36 11.63 7.34
N VAL A 155 4.76 10.36 7.45
CA VAL A 155 4.22 9.27 6.61
C VAL A 155 2.70 9.19 6.73
N ALA A 156 2.17 9.29 7.97
CA ALA A 156 0.72 9.24 8.21
C ALA A 156 -0.02 10.39 7.53
N ARG A 157 0.50 11.61 7.63
CA ARG A 157 -0.08 12.79 6.96
C ARG A 157 -0.05 12.65 5.43
N LEU A 158 1.07 12.23 4.86
CA LEU A 158 1.20 12.02 3.42
C LEU A 158 0.22 10.95 2.91
N ALA A 159 0.08 9.84 3.64
CA ALA A 159 -0.87 8.78 3.30
C ALA A 159 -2.32 9.26 3.41
N ARG A 160 -2.66 10.00 4.48
CA ARG A 160 -3.97 10.62 4.66
C ARG A 160 -4.31 11.52 3.48
N ASP A 161 -3.43 12.45 3.12
CA ASP A 161 -3.67 13.43 2.06
C ASP A 161 -3.85 12.72 0.70
N TRP A 162 -3.05 11.67 0.45
CA TRP A 162 -3.17 10.84 -0.74
C TRP A 162 -4.51 10.12 -0.80
N PHE A 163 -4.87 9.41 0.24
CA PHE A 163 -6.14 8.68 0.28
C PHE A 163 -7.36 9.61 0.26
N THR A 164 -7.34 10.72 0.98
CA THR A 164 -8.42 11.71 0.94
C THR A 164 -8.62 12.28 -0.47
N ARG A 165 -7.55 12.40 -1.25
CA ARG A 165 -7.64 12.86 -2.65
C ARG A 165 -8.31 11.84 -3.55
N TYR A 166 -8.02 10.54 -3.40
CA TYR A 166 -8.41 9.51 -4.36
C TYR A 166 -9.52 8.58 -3.88
N LEU A 167 -9.80 8.49 -2.60
CA LEU A 167 -10.89 7.68 -2.03
C LEU A 167 -12.17 8.51 -1.85
N LYS A 168 -12.54 9.30 -2.84
CA LYS A 168 -13.83 9.99 -2.82
C LYS A 168 -14.93 8.98 -3.15
N PRO A 169 -16.01 8.90 -2.34
CA PRO A 169 -17.20 8.17 -2.79
C PRO A 169 -17.60 8.72 -4.15
N GLY A 170 -17.90 7.83 -5.09
CA GLY A 170 -18.39 8.24 -6.40
C GLY A 170 -19.58 9.17 -6.18
N SER A 171 -19.57 10.36 -6.75
CA SER A 171 -20.76 11.17 -6.88
C SER A 171 -21.76 10.30 -7.65
N ASP A 172 -22.87 10.00 -7.01
CA ASP A 172 -23.94 9.11 -7.52
C ASP A 172 -24.68 9.84 -8.67
N GLU A 173 -23.98 10.08 -9.78
CA GLU A 173 -24.56 10.66 -11.00
C GLU A 173 -25.26 9.61 -11.88
N ARG A 174 -25.46 8.38 -11.39
CA ARG A 174 -26.11 7.29 -12.12
C ARG A 174 -27.31 6.69 -11.39
N ARG A 175 -28.06 7.49 -10.63
CA ARG A 175 -29.41 7.18 -10.16
C ARG A 175 -30.36 8.33 -10.48
N ALA A 176 -30.64 8.49 -11.73
CA ALA A 176 -31.82 9.19 -12.22
C ALA A 176 -32.43 8.40 -13.40
#